data_5bd7b1994c7ffa958954a6048e0ba283
#
_entry.id   5bd7b1994c7ffa958954a6048e0ba283
#
_cell.length_a   1.000
_cell.length_b   1.000
_cell.length_c   1.000
_cell.angle_alpha   90.00
_cell.angle_beta   90.00
_cell.angle_gamma   90.00
#
_symmetry.space_group_name_H-M   'P 1'
#
loop_
_entity.id
_entity.type
_entity.pdbx_description
1 polymer ?
#
loop_
_entity_poly.entity_id
_entity_poly.type
_entity_poly.pdbx_seq_one_letter_code
_entity_poly.pdbx_strand_id
1 'polypeptide(L)'
;GVQTCALPIFKRPAYIWWNFPVSDYVRDHLLLGPVYGNDTQIADQMSGFVTNPMEHAEASKIAIYSVADYAWNPEKYNSEQTWKDAIRTILPSAADELEFFAAHNSDLGPNGHKYRRDESVELQPLSQRFLDSYLKNGSYTEADFNALEATFGKMVESGDILMTNTGNRPLIVEMMPWLRQFKLLGETGQEVLAMAKAYKKGDNSLFIRKYRHVKALQQQMFQVDQTYNQNPYQPGVKTATKVIKPLIDQTFTTVTERYNKEHGTQLDAATDYMPHKLVSDVEQLRNQPLQIKTNRVLVSPANEVIKWGAGCTLTIELDQAYPGENLDIDFGKPDVAAWGQLEISADGKEWQKVDFKQEKNRITLNLKQTPVKAVRFSNVGNAEQEVYLRRFMITLDK
;
A
#
# COMPACT_ATOMS: atom_id res chain seq x y z
N GLY A 1 19.37 10.96 14.11
CA GLY A 1 20.50 11.89 14.24
C GLY A 1 21.36 11.59 15.45
N VAL A 2 22.67 11.65 15.29
CA VAL A 2 23.55 11.67 16.47
C VAL A 2 23.29 12.97 17.18
N GLN A 3 22.63 12.89 18.31
CA GLN A 3 22.47 14.08 19.13
C GLN A 3 23.83 14.48 19.66
N THR A 4 24.20 15.72 19.48
CA THR A 4 25.44 16.35 19.99
C THR A 4 25.64 16.16 21.49
N CYS A 5 24.65 15.74 22.25
CA CYS A 5 24.73 15.37 23.66
C CYS A 5 25.45 14.05 23.95
N ALA A 6 25.66 13.18 22.98
CA ALA A 6 26.33 11.90 23.22
C ALA A 6 27.86 12.08 23.43
N LEU A 7 28.52 12.99 22.73
CA LEU A 7 29.96 13.27 22.83
C LEU A 7 30.40 13.73 24.22
N PRO A 8 29.73 14.69 24.89
CA PRO A 8 30.07 15.09 26.25
C PRO A 8 29.92 13.96 27.29
N ILE A 9 28.99 13.04 27.09
CA ILE A 9 28.70 11.93 27.99
C ILE A 9 29.75 10.81 27.82
N PHE A 10 29.97 10.36 26.57
CA PHE A 10 30.82 9.22 26.30
C PHE A 10 32.30 9.59 26.13
N LYS A 11 32.66 10.87 26.00
CA LYS A 11 34.02 11.42 25.80
C LYS A 11 34.82 10.75 24.66
N ARG A 12 34.08 10.25 23.65
CA ARG A 12 34.63 9.64 22.44
C ARG A 12 33.65 9.78 21.28
N PRO A 13 34.12 9.78 20.02
CA PRO A 13 33.25 9.78 18.85
C PRO A 13 32.29 8.58 18.86
N ALA A 14 31.07 8.82 18.46
CA ALA A 14 30.04 7.78 18.41
C ALA A 14 30.26 6.84 17.21
N TYR A 15 30.02 5.56 17.40
CA TYR A 15 29.78 4.62 16.30
C TYR A 15 28.28 4.50 16.05
N ILE A 16 27.85 4.69 14.79
CA ILE A 16 26.45 4.82 14.47
C ILE A 16 25.92 3.53 13.83
N TRP A 17 24.86 2.98 14.36
CA TRP A 17 24.02 2.03 13.66
C TRP A 17 23.01 2.81 12.82
N TRP A 18 23.12 2.74 11.51
CA TRP A 18 22.27 3.48 10.59
C TRP A 18 21.26 2.58 9.90
N ASN A 19 19.98 2.76 10.25
CA ASN A 19 18.88 2.03 9.63
C ASN A 19 18.53 2.63 8.26
N PHE A 20 19.37 2.34 7.27
CA PHE A 20 19.21 2.73 5.88
C PHE A 20 19.98 1.75 4.97
N PRO A 21 19.37 1.24 3.87
CA PRO A 21 18.00 1.42 3.41
C PRO A 21 16.99 0.39 3.96
N VAL A 22 17.15 -0.11 5.18
CA VAL A 22 16.26 -1.11 5.76
C VAL A 22 14.78 -0.77 5.55
N SER A 23 14.00 -1.78 5.18
CA SER A 23 12.56 -1.66 4.91
C SER A 23 11.70 -2.56 5.81
N ASP A 24 12.21 -2.98 6.96
CA ASP A 24 11.53 -3.88 7.89
C ASP A 24 10.21 -3.33 8.48
N TYR A 25 10.00 -2.04 8.40
CA TYR A 25 8.76 -1.33 8.76
C TYR A 25 7.82 -1.07 7.56
N VAL A 26 8.25 -1.38 6.32
CA VAL A 26 7.51 -1.18 5.06
C VAL A 26 7.93 -2.23 4.02
N ARG A 27 7.84 -3.49 4.39
CA ARG A 27 8.34 -4.63 3.59
C ARG A 27 7.66 -4.80 2.24
N ASP A 28 6.49 -4.18 2.06
CA ASP A 28 5.76 -4.15 0.80
C ASP A 28 6.31 -3.12 -0.22
N HIS A 29 7.34 -2.34 0.17
CA HIS A 29 7.97 -1.32 -0.68
C HIS A 29 9.46 -1.60 -0.90
N LEU A 30 9.99 -1.06 -2.02
CA LEU A 30 11.42 -0.91 -2.25
C LEU A 30 11.85 0.53 -1.94
N LEU A 31 13.02 0.67 -1.30
CA LEU A 31 13.63 1.96 -0.96
C LEU A 31 14.90 2.15 -1.81
N LEU A 32 14.75 2.71 -3.00
CA LEU A 32 15.79 2.80 -4.03
C LEU A 32 16.46 4.17 -4.09
N GLY A 33 16.19 5.06 -3.13
CA GLY A 33 16.79 6.39 -3.07
C GLY A 33 18.23 6.38 -2.52
N PRO A 34 18.96 7.50 -2.71
CA PRO A 34 20.31 7.67 -2.19
C PRO A 34 20.31 8.06 -0.71
N VAL A 35 21.49 8.10 -0.14
CA VAL A 35 21.76 8.89 1.08
C VAL A 35 21.48 10.35 0.78
N TYR A 36 20.57 10.98 1.54
CA TYR A 36 20.06 12.31 1.25
C TYR A 36 19.97 13.18 2.52
N GLY A 37 20.38 14.43 2.42
CA GLY A 37 20.23 15.41 3.49
C GLY A 37 21.12 15.20 4.73
N ASN A 38 22.07 14.29 4.69
CA ASN A 38 23.03 14.08 5.77
C ASN A 38 24.09 15.19 5.79
N ASP A 39 24.57 15.51 7.01
CA ASP A 39 25.64 16.46 7.20
C ASP A 39 26.97 15.94 6.62
N THR A 40 27.55 16.69 5.70
CA THR A 40 28.82 16.34 5.04
C THR A 40 30.05 16.65 5.90
N GLN A 41 29.88 17.34 7.04
CA GLN A 41 30.95 17.68 7.98
C GLN A 41 30.97 16.79 9.23
N ILE A 42 30.28 15.66 9.20
CA ILE A 42 30.14 14.79 10.37
C ILE A 42 31.38 13.89 10.64
N ALA A 43 32.31 13.79 9.70
CA ALA A 43 33.39 12.84 9.74
C ALA A 43 34.24 12.91 11.05
N ASP A 44 34.52 14.12 11.52
CA ASP A 44 35.32 14.34 12.73
C ASP A 44 34.56 14.05 14.04
N GLN A 45 33.25 13.85 13.96
CA GLN A 45 32.37 13.67 15.11
C GLN A 45 31.95 12.21 15.34
N MET A 46 32.32 11.31 14.45
CA MET A 46 32.00 9.88 14.58
C MET A 46 33.23 9.00 14.35
N SER A 47 33.24 7.83 15.01
CA SER A 47 34.29 6.81 14.84
C SER A 47 33.99 5.86 13.67
N GLY A 48 32.82 5.93 13.09
CA GLY A 48 32.35 5.13 11.98
C GLY A 48 30.85 4.85 12.06
N PHE A 49 30.37 4.10 11.08
CA PHE A 49 28.96 3.64 11.08
C PHE A 49 28.81 2.31 10.34
N VAL A 50 27.70 1.62 10.59
CA VAL A 50 27.25 0.45 9.87
C VAL A 50 25.88 0.73 9.28
N THR A 51 25.67 0.34 8.04
CA THR A 51 24.39 0.44 7.37
C THR A 51 23.60 -0.87 7.48
N ASN A 52 22.28 -0.76 7.58
CA ASN A 52 21.37 -1.88 7.64
C ASN A 52 20.54 -1.89 6.34
N PRO A 53 20.73 -2.87 5.42
CA PRO A 53 20.05 -2.91 4.12
C PRO A 53 18.62 -3.45 4.21
N MET A 54 17.88 -3.39 3.09
CA MET A 54 16.64 -4.13 2.90
C MET A 54 16.92 -5.65 2.89
N GLU A 55 15.87 -6.45 3.06
CA GLU A 55 15.91 -7.90 2.79
C GLU A 55 16.11 -8.23 1.29
N HIS A 56 15.99 -7.22 0.42
CA HIS A 56 16.23 -7.26 -1.02
C HIS A 56 17.68 -6.88 -1.31
N ALA A 57 18.54 -7.89 -1.39
CA ALA A 57 20.01 -7.69 -1.43
C ALA A 57 20.47 -6.95 -2.69
N GLU A 58 19.93 -7.30 -3.87
CA GLU A 58 20.33 -6.67 -5.13
C GLU A 58 19.80 -5.24 -5.24
N ALA A 59 18.55 -5.00 -4.88
CA ALA A 59 17.95 -3.67 -4.86
C ALA A 59 18.63 -2.75 -3.84
N SER A 60 19.10 -3.28 -2.71
CA SER A 60 19.85 -2.52 -1.69
C SER A 60 21.17 -1.94 -2.21
N LYS A 61 21.77 -2.52 -3.25
CA LYS A 61 23.05 -2.06 -3.81
C LYS A 61 22.99 -0.61 -4.31
N ILE A 62 21.82 -0.14 -4.78
CA ILE A 62 21.64 1.25 -5.20
C ILE A 62 21.89 2.21 -4.04
N ALA A 63 21.26 1.96 -2.90
CA ALA A 63 21.43 2.78 -1.71
C ALA A 63 22.82 2.56 -1.05
N ILE A 64 23.30 1.31 -0.99
CA ILE A 64 24.61 0.97 -0.40
C ILE A 64 25.76 1.64 -1.16
N TYR A 65 25.67 1.75 -2.48
CA TYR A 65 26.64 2.51 -3.27
C TYR A 65 26.75 3.95 -2.78
N SER A 66 25.62 4.60 -2.56
CA SER A 66 25.61 5.97 -2.04
C SER A 66 26.10 6.08 -0.60
N VAL A 67 25.87 5.05 0.24
CA VAL A 67 26.45 4.96 1.59
C VAL A 67 27.97 4.87 1.53
N ALA A 68 28.51 4.06 0.63
CA ALA A 68 29.95 3.89 0.46
C ALA A 68 30.63 5.19 -0.01
N ASP A 69 30.04 5.88 -0.98
CA ASP A 69 30.54 7.16 -1.48
C ASP A 69 30.49 8.26 -0.42
N TYR A 70 29.37 8.37 0.31
CA TYR A 70 29.25 9.27 1.44
C TYR A 70 30.29 8.99 2.54
N ALA A 71 30.56 7.71 2.83
CA ALA A 71 31.56 7.31 3.82
C ALA A 71 33.00 7.62 3.38
N TRP A 72 33.27 7.48 2.07
CA TRP A 72 34.61 7.66 1.52
C TRP A 72 35.04 9.12 1.47
N ASN A 73 34.15 10.02 1.07
CA ASN A 73 34.43 11.45 0.98
C ASN A 73 33.19 12.30 1.25
N PRO A 74 32.76 12.42 2.51
CA PRO A 74 31.51 13.11 2.85
C PRO A 74 31.50 14.59 2.43
N GLU A 75 32.65 15.30 2.44
CA GLU A 75 32.73 16.70 2.07
C GLU A 75 32.38 16.95 0.59
N LYS A 76 32.69 16.00 -0.30
CA LYS A 76 32.42 16.09 -1.75
C LYS A 76 31.20 15.29 -2.17
N TYR A 77 30.53 14.63 -1.24
CA TYR A 77 29.38 13.81 -1.54
C TYR A 77 28.24 14.62 -2.18
N ASN A 78 27.72 14.12 -3.31
CA ASN A 78 26.55 14.65 -3.97
C ASN A 78 25.53 13.54 -4.17
N SER A 79 24.44 13.58 -3.43
CA SER A 79 23.46 12.51 -3.37
C SER A 79 22.82 12.16 -4.74
N GLU A 80 22.46 13.17 -5.53
CA GLU A 80 21.82 12.96 -6.85
C GLU A 80 22.82 12.40 -7.86
N GLN A 81 24.07 12.92 -7.88
CA GLN A 81 25.09 12.41 -8.79
C GLN A 81 25.48 10.98 -8.44
N THR A 82 25.75 10.71 -7.18
CA THR A 82 26.11 9.38 -6.69
C THR A 82 25.01 8.35 -6.96
N TRP A 83 23.74 8.76 -6.82
CA TRP A 83 22.61 7.90 -7.10
C TRP A 83 22.54 7.51 -8.59
N LYS A 84 22.74 8.46 -9.48
CA LYS A 84 22.81 8.20 -10.92
C LYS A 84 24.00 7.32 -11.28
N ASP A 85 25.14 7.52 -10.65
CA ASP A 85 26.33 6.71 -10.87
C ASP A 85 26.13 5.27 -10.36
N ALA A 86 25.45 5.10 -9.23
CA ALA A 86 25.05 3.79 -8.71
C ALA A 86 24.16 3.04 -9.72
N ILE A 87 23.12 3.69 -10.23
CA ILE A 87 22.17 3.13 -11.18
C ILE A 87 22.89 2.72 -12.48
N ARG A 88 23.72 3.60 -13.05
CA ARG A 88 24.52 3.32 -14.25
C ARG A 88 25.52 2.19 -14.04
N THR A 89 26.09 2.08 -12.84
CA THR A 89 27.02 1.00 -12.51
C THR A 89 26.31 -0.35 -12.37
N ILE A 90 25.13 -0.35 -11.76
CA ILE A 90 24.41 -1.57 -11.44
C ILE A 90 23.65 -2.13 -12.66
N LEU A 91 23.07 -1.25 -13.49
CA LEU A 91 22.30 -1.64 -14.69
C LEU A 91 22.56 -0.67 -15.86
N PRO A 92 23.77 -0.69 -16.47
CA PRO A 92 24.11 0.25 -17.55
C PRO A 92 23.24 0.09 -18.81
N SER A 93 22.68 -1.09 -19.03
CA SER A 93 21.86 -1.41 -20.22
C SER A 93 20.43 -0.85 -20.18
N ALA A 94 19.96 -0.36 -19.04
CA ALA A 94 18.65 0.27 -18.84
C ALA A 94 18.70 1.27 -17.67
N ALA A 95 19.73 2.11 -17.66
CA ALA A 95 19.98 3.02 -16.56
C ALA A 95 18.90 4.11 -16.44
N ASP A 96 18.41 4.65 -17.55
CA ASP A 96 17.39 5.70 -17.55
C ASP A 96 16.02 5.18 -17.08
N GLU A 97 15.68 3.93 -17.42
CA GLU A 97 14.46 3.27 -16.97
C GLU A 97 14.54 2.91 -15.48
N LEU A 98 15.72 2.45 -15.03
CA LEU A 98 15.94 2.16 -13.62
C LEU A 98 15.96 3.43 -12.77
N GLU A 99 16.55 4.53 -13.25
CA GLU A 99 16.50 5.85 -12.59
C GLU A 99 15.05 6.32 -12.45
N PHE A 100 14.27 6.22 -13.52
CA PHE A 100 12.87 6.59 -13.50
C PHE A 100 12.05 5.74 -12.50
N PHE A 101 12.19 4.42 -12.54
CA PHE A 101 11.55 3.54 -11.58
C PHE A 101 11.96 3.85 -10.14
N ALA A 102 13.27 4.02 -9.88
CA ALA A 102 13.81 4.31 -8.56
C ALA A 102 13.35 5.67 -8.02
N ALA A 103 13.18 6.69 -8.87
CA ALA A 103 12.64 7.99 -8.48
C ALA A 103 11.22 7.91 -7.90
N HIS A 104 10.44 6.91 -8.36
CA HIS A 104 9.09 6.65 -7.88
C HIS A 104 9.01 5.56 -6.81
N ASN A 105 10.16 5.08 -6.30
CA ASN A 105 10.30 4.09 -5.23
C ASN A 105 11.47 4.44 -4.29
N SER A 106 11.62 5.74 -3.97
CA SER A 106 12.77 6.23 -3.18
C SER A 106 12.45 6.43 -1.71
N ASP A 107 11.27 6.90 -1.36
CA ASP A 107 10.78 7.05 0.02
C ASP A 107 9.25 7.10 0.07
N LEU A 108 8.69 6.69 1.22
CA LEU A 108 7.24 6.57 1.44
C LEU A 108 6.55 7.84 1.93
N GLY A 109 7.25 8.92 2.08
CA GLY A 109 6.67 10.14 2.60
C GLY A 109 7.02 10.44 4.06
N PRO A 110 6.23 11.24 4.76
CA PRO A 110 6.55 11.77 6.08
C PRO A 110 6.55 10.67 7.15
N ASN A 111 7.61 9.87 7.18
CA ASN A 111 7.83 8.77 8.14
C ASN A 111 8.77 9.17 9.30
N GLY A 112 9.06 10.47 9.46
CA GLY A 112 10.02 10.98 10.43
C GLY A 112 11.49 10.83 10.02
N HIS A 113 11.80 10.19 8.91
CA HIS A 113 13.15 10.03 8.38
C HIS A 113 13.49 11.17 7.41
N LYS A 114 13.94 12.28 7.95
CA LYS A 114 14.25 13.51 7.19
C LYS A 114 15.44 13.38 6.20
N TYR A 115 16.15 12.26 6.23
CA TYR A 115 17.38 12.02 5.48
C TYR A 115 17.19 11.03 4.34
N ARG A 116 16.06 11.11 3.65
CA ARG A 116 15.74 10.29 2.47
C ARG A 116 15.23 11.18 1.37
N ARG A 117 15.55 10.83 0.12
CA ARG A 117 15.00 11.49 -1.05
C ARG A 117 13.50 11.21 -1.11
N ASP A 118 12.70 12.24 -1.25
CA ASP A 118 11.25 12.10 -1.41
C ASP A 118 10.90 11.35 -2.72
N GLU A 119 9.89 10.51 -2.65
CA GLU A 119 9.36 9.79 -3.81
C GLU A 119 8.67 10.77 -4.75
N SER A 120 8.93 10.61 -6.06
CA SER A 120 8.22 11.33 -7.14
C SER A 120 8.30 12.86 -7.03
N VAL A 121 9.37 13.39 -6.47
CA VAL A 121 9.52 14.84 -6.21
C VAL A 121 9.37 15.66 -7.50
N GLU A 122 9.83 15.14 -8.62
CA GLU A 122 9.76 15.79 -9.95
C GLU A 122 8.32 15.90 -10.46
N LEU A 123 7.47 14.94 -10.10
CA LEU A 123 6.08 14.87 -10.55
C LEU A 123 5.12 15.64 -9.64
N GLN A 124 5.49 15.87 -8.38
CA GLN A 124 4.62 16.46 -7.38
C GLN A 124 4.00 17.80 -7.82
N PRO A 125 4.74 18.77 -8.42
CA PRO A 125 4.15 20.04 -8.86
C PRO A 125 3.11 19.85 -9.97
N LEU A 126 3.33 18.94 -10.91
CA LEU A 126 2.40 18.63 -11.99
C LEU A 126 1.13 17.96 -11.44
N SER A 127 1.29 16.97 -10.57
CA SER A 127 0.18 16.30 -9.89
C SER A 127 -0.71 17.27 -9.13
N GLN A 128 -0.10 18.17 -8.36
CA GLN A 128 -0.83 19.16 -7.58
C GLN A 128 -1.63 20.13 -8.47
N ARG A 129 -1.01 20.72 -9.51
CA ARG A 129 -1.72 21.63 -10.43
C ARG A 129 -2.89 20.95 -11.12
N PHE A 130 -2.70 19.70 -11.58
CA PHE A 130 -3.76 18.94 -12.23
C PHE A 130 -4.92 18.69 -11.24
N LEU A 131 -4.63 18.19 -10.04
CA LEU A 131 -5.66 17.88 -9.04
C LEU A 131 -6.39 19.12 -8.56
N ASP A 132 -5.71 20.24 -8.31
CA ASP A 132 -6.32 21.51 -7.86
C ASP A 132 -7.43 21.99 -8.80
N SER A 133 -7.23 21.80 -10.11
CA SER A 133 -8.24 22.13 -11.12
C SER A 133 -9.27 21.04 -11.29
N TYR A 134 -8.81 19.79 -11.40
CA TYR A 134 -9.67 18.66 -11.73
C TYR A 134 -10.68 18.35 -10.62
N LEU A 135 -10.25 18.32 -9.37
CA LEU A 135 -11.15 18.04 -8.23
C LEU A 135 -12.19 19.12 -8.04
N LYS A 136 -11.85 20.40 -8.32
CA LYS A 136 -12.76 21.51 -8.16
C LYS A 136 -13.91 21.49 -9.17
N ASN A 137 -13.60 21.37 -10.45
CA ASN A 137 -14.60 21.54 -11.52
C ASN A 137 -14.46 20.58 -12.71
N GLY A 138 -13.53 19.61 -12.66
CA GLY A 138 -13.26 18.68 -13.77
C GLY A 138 -12.44 19.26 -14.91
N SER A 139 -11.89 20.46 -14.75
CA SER A 139 -11.05 21.07 -15.77
C SER A 139 -9.58 20.66 -15.62
N TYR A 140 -8.87 20.71 -16.73
CA TYR A 140 -7.43 20.54 -16.80
C TYR A 140 -6.89 21.29 -18.02
N THR A 141 -5.60 21.64 -17.99
CA THR A 141 -4.91 22.16 -19.16
C THR A 141 -4.48 20.99 -20.03
N GLU A 142 -4.49 21.17 -21.37
CA GLU A 142 -3.97 20.14 -22.30
C GLU A 142 -2.48 19.85 -22.04
N ALA A 143 -1.71 20.88 -21.62
CA ALA A 143 -0.30 20.71 -21.30
C ALA A 143 -0.09 19.76 -20.10
N ASP A 144 -0.80 19.97 -18.98
CA ASP A 144 -0.70 19.10 -17.81
C ASP A 144 -1.23 17.70 -18.12
N PHE A 145 -2.34 17.59 -18.87
CA PHE A 145 -2.90 16.31 -19.31
C PHE A 145 -1.89 15.50 -20.13
N ASN A 146 -1.30 16.11 -21.17
CA ASN A 146 -0.34 15.44 -22.04
C ASN A 146 0.95 15.06 -21.28
N ALA A 147 1.39 15.88 -20.31
CA ALA A 147 2.54 15.57 -19.47
C ALA A 147 2.27 14.36 -18.56
N LEU A 148 1.07 14.25 -18.01
CA LEU A 148 0.67 13.06 -17.22
C LEU A 148 0.52 11.82 -18.12
N GLU A 149 -0.07 11.95 -19.30
CA GLU A 149 -0.19 10.85 -20.27
C GLU A 149 1.20 10.32 -20.66
N ALA A 150 2.17 11.23 -20.93
CA ALA A 150 3.55 10.86 -21.19
C ALA A 150 4.22 10.17 -19.98
N THR A 151 3.98 10.64 -18.76
CA THR A 151 4.51 10.04 -17.53
C THR A 151 4.00 8.60 -17.36
N PHE A 152 2.69 8.39 -17.50
CA PHE A 152 2.11 7.05 -17.40
C PHE A 152 2.58 6.13 -18.54
N GLY A 153 2.75 6.68 -19.75
CA GLY A 153 3.37 5.94 -20.88
C GLY A 153 4.79 5.49 -20.55
N LYS A 154 5.59 6.38 -19.96
CA LYS A 154 6.96 6.05 -19.53
C LYS A 154 6.98 5.00 -18.40
N MET A 155 5.99 4.99 -17.50
CA MET A 155 5.88 3.93 -16.48
C MET A 155 5.69 2.55 -17.12
N VAL A 156 4.82 2.45 -18.11
CA VAL A 156 4.56 1.20 -18.85
C VAL A 156 5.81 0.75 -19.60
N GLU A 157 6.41 1.65 -20.39
CA GLU A 157 7.60 1.38 -21.18
C GLU A 157 8.80 0.97 -20.33
N SER A 158 9.10 1.73 -19.27
CA SER A 158 10.19 1.42 -18.33
C SER A 158 9.96 0.09 -17.62
N GLY A 159 8.72 -0.22 -17.25
CA GLY A 159 8.36 -1.52 -16.68
C GLY A 159 8.68 -2.66 -17.65
N ASP A 160 8.28 -2.56 -18.91
CA ASP A 160 8.56 -3.58 -19.95
C ASP A 160 10.05 -3.75 -20.24
N ILE A 161 10.78 -2.65 -20.41
CA ILE A 161 12.22 -2.67 -20.65
C ILE A 161 12.97 -3.33 -19.49
N LEU A 162 12.66 -2.94 -18.25
CA LEU A 162 13.31 -3.50 -17.07
C LEU A 162 12.99 -4.98 -16.89
N MET A 163 11.73 -5.40 -16.99
CA MET A 163 11.33 -6.80 -16.83
C MET A 163 11.99 -7.75 -17.84
N THR A 164 12.29 -7.26 -19.03
CA THR A 164 12.93 -8.04 -20.10
C THR A 164 14.45 -7.91 -20.13
N ASN A 165 15.04 -7.03 -19.30
CA ASN A 165 16.46 -6.77 -19.27
C ASN A 165 17.26 -7.96 -18.71
N THR A 166 18.39 -8.26 -19.35
CA THR A 166 19.29 -9.38 -18.99
C THR A 166 20.63 -8.91 -18.41
N GLY A 167 20.89 -7.62 -18.37
CA GLY A 167 22.18 -7.06 -17.96
C GLY A 167 22.51 -7.29 -16.48
N ASN A 168 21.49 -7.30 -15.61
CA ASN A 168 21.62 -7.69 -14.21
C ASN A 168 20.40 -8.55 -13.80
N ARG A 169 20.41 -9.79 -14.20
CA ARG A 169 19.29 -10.70 -14.00
C ARG A 169 18.88 -10.88 -12.52
N PRO A 170 19.81 -11.03 -11.55
CA PRO A 170 19.44 -11.12 -10.14
C PRO A 170 18.62 -9.90 -9.65
N LEU A 171 19.04 -8.68 -9.98
CA LEU A 171 18.32 -7.46 -9.64
C LEU A 171 16.90 -7.44 -10.23
N ILE A 172 16.78 -7.77 -11.52
CA ILE A 172 15.48 -7.77 -12.21
C ILE A 172 14.54 -8.81 -11.60
N VAL A 173 15.03 -10.02 -11.30
CA VAL A 173 14.22 -11.06 -10.66
C VAL A 173 13.72 -10.62 -9.28
N GLU A 174 14.59 -10.00 -8.49
CA GLU A 174 14.23 -9.50 -7.15
C GLU A 174 13.17 -8.39 -7.23
N MET A 175 13.33 -7.44 -8.17
CA MET A 175 12.38 -6.33 -8.33
C MET A 175 11.12 -6.67 -9.13
N MET A 176 11.04 -7.85 -9.75
CA MET A 176 9.99 -8.22 -10.71
C MET A 176 8.56 -7.93 -10.23
N PRO A 177 8.17 -8.23 -8.98
CA PRO A 177 6.82 -7.91 -8.50
C PRO A 177 6.51 -6.42 -8.51
N TRP A 178 7.46 -5.58 -8.08
CA TRP A 178 7.31 -4.11 -8.07
C TRP A 178 7.31 -3.52 -9.47
N LEU A 179 8.11 -4.06 -10.40
CA LEU A 179 8.10 -3.64 -11.80
C LEU A 179 6.75 -3.94 -12.46
N ARG A 180 6.17 -5.11 -12.20
CA ARG A 180 4.81 -5.45 -12.66
C ARG A 180 3.77 -4.49 -12.10
N GLN A 181 3.83 -4.23 -10.80
CA GLN A 181 2.89 -3.33 -10.13
C GLN A 181 3.02 -1.90 -10.67
N PHE A 182 4.24 -1.43 -10.92
CA PHE A 182 4.52 -0.12 -11.49
C PHE A 182 3.96 0.05 -12.90
N LYS A 183 4.13 -0.97 -13.75
CA LYS A 183 3.55 -1.02 -15.09
C LYS A 183 2.02 -0.97 -15.02
N LEU A 184 1.38 -1.83 -14.23
CA LEU A 184 -0.08 -1.86 -14.07
C LEU A 184 -0.63 -0.53 -13.55
N LEU A 185 0.10 0.15 -12.66
CA LEU A 185 -0.27 1.47 -12.17
C LEU A 185 -0.19 2.51 -13.30
N GLY A 186 0.84 2.46 -14.16
CA GLY A 186 0.96 3.30 -15.34
C GLY A 186 -0.19 3.08 -16.33
N GLU A 187 -0.52 1.83 -16.64
CA GLU A 187 -1.68 1.47 -17.48
C GLU A 187 -2.99 1.98 -16.87
N THR A 188 -3.15 1.86 -15.55
CA THR A 188 -4.32 2.40 -14.83
C THR A 188 -4.41 3.91 -14.98
N GLY A 189 -3.29 4.63 -14.85
CA GLY A 189 -3.22 6.07 -15.05
C GLY A 189 -3.63 6.50 -16.46
N GLN A 190 -3.16 5.80 -17.50
CA GLN A 190 -3.56 6.06 -18.89
C GLN A 190 -5.07 5.87 -19.09
N GLU A 191 -5.63 4.79 -18.56
CA GLU A 191 -7.06 4.50 -18.68
C GLU A 191 -7.92 5.51 -17.92
N VAL A 192 -7.49 5.95 -16.74
CA VAL A 192 -8.18 6.98 -15.94
C VAL A 192 -8.16 8.34 -16.65
N LEU A 193 -7.04 8.74 -17.26
CA LEU A 193 -6.99 9.95 -18.09
C LEU A 193 -7.91 9.83 -19.31
N ALA A 194 -7.94 8.65 -19.94
CA ALA A 194 -8.86 8.40 -21.07
C ALA A 194 -10.33 8.46 -20.63
N MET A 195 -10.68 8.01 -19.41
CA MET A 195 -12.01 8.20 -18.82
C MET A 195 -12.34 9.68 -18.66
N ALA A 196 -11.42 10.47 -18.07
CA ALA A 196 -11.61 11.91 -17.88
C ALA A 196 -11.83 12.64 -19.21
N LYS A 197 -11.07 12.27 -20.25
CA LYS A 197 -11.21 12.80 -21.61
C LYS A 197 -12.52 12.40 -22.28
N ALA A 198 -12.95 11.14 -22.12
CA ALA A 198 -14.24 10.64 -22.64
C ALA A 198 -15.41 11.36 -21.98
N TYR A 199 -15.38 11.50 -20.65
CA TYR A 199 -16.39 12.25 -19.87
C TYR A 199 -16.51 13.70 -20.37
N LYS A 200 -15.38 14.41 -20.50
CA LYS A 200 -15.34 15.81 -21.00
C LYS A 200 -15.94 15.93 -22.41
N LYS A 201 -15.83 14.88 -23.25
CA LYS A 201 -16.37 14.84 -24.61
C LYS A 201 -17.82 14.32 -24.70
N GLY A 202 -18.41 13.86 -23.60
CA GLY A 202 -19.73 13.20 -23.59
C GLY A 202 -19.76 11.84 -24.28
N ASP A 203 -18.59 11.18 -24.45
CA ASP A 203 -18.50 9.83 -25.04
C ASP A 203 -18.73 8.75 -23.96
N ASN A 204 -20.02 8.51 -23.69
CA ASN A 204 -20.44 7.55 -22.66
C ASN A 204 -20.00 6.11 -22.98
N SER A 205 -19.96 5.74 -24.26
CA SER A 205 -19.57 4.39 -24.68
C SER A 205 -18.08 4.16 -24.39
N LEU A 206 -17.23 5.13 -24.72
CA LEU A 206 -15.79 5.08 -24.41
C LEU A 206 -15.56 5.12 -22.90
N PHE A 207 -16.28 5.99 -22.18
CA PHE A 207 -16.18 6.10 -20.73
C PHE A 207 -16.40 4.74 -20.04
N ILE A 208 -17.52 4.07 -20.32
CA ILE A 208 -17.85 2.76 -19.71
C ILE A 208 -16.83 1.69 -20.09
N ARG A 209 -16.32 1.70 -21.31
CA ARG A 209 -15.29 0.75 -21.74
C ARG A 209 -13.98 0.95 -20.95
N LYS A 210 -13.55 2.21 -20.79
CA LYS A 210 -12.37 2.58 -20.01
C LYS A 210 -12.53 2.28 -18.52
N TYR A 211 -13.69 2.62 -17.94
CA TYR A 211 -14.04 2.25 -16.57
C TYR A 211 -13.87 0.74 -16.30
N ARG A 212 -14.42 -0.11 -17.18
CA ARG A 212 -14.30 -1.56 -17.04
C ARG A 212 -12.83 -2.01 -17.10
N HIS A 213 -12.02 -1.37 -17.93
CA HIS A 213 -10.59 -1.69 -18.01
C HIS A 213 -9.85 -1.27 -16.75
N VAL A 214 -10.12 -0.09 -16.18
CA VAL A 214 -9.59 0.32 -14.88
C VAL A 214 -9.93 -0.71 -13.79
N LYS A 215 -11.18 -1.17 -13.72
CA LYS A 215 -11.57 -2.21 -12.73
C LYS A 215 -10.82 -3.52 -12.95
N ALA A 216 -10.57 -3.92 -14.18
CA ALA A 216 -9.77 -5.11 -14.49
C ALA A 216 -8.29 -4.93 -14.09
N LEU A 217 -7.70 -3.76 -14.31
CA LEU A 217 -6.33 -3.44 -13.87
C LEU A 217 -6.22 -3.42 -12.34
N GLN A 218 -7.18 -2.84 -11.64
CA GLN A 218 -7.25 -2.91 -10.16
C GLN A 218 -7.26 -4.35 -9.66
N GLN A 219 -8.00 -5.25 -10.33
CA GLN A 219 -8.01 -6.66 -9.99
C GLN A 219 -6.64 -7.33 -10.23
N GLN A 220 -5.95 -7.00 -11.33
CA GLN A 220 -4.60 -7.52 -11.61
C GLN A 220 -3.59 -7.02 -10.58
N MET A 221 -3.64 -5.73 -10.22
CA MET A 221 -2.79 -5.16 -9.16
C MET A 221 -3.02 -5.86 -7.82
N PHE A 222 -4.27 -6.14 -7.48
CA PHE A 222 -4.62 -6.91 -6.30
C PHE A 222 -4.02 -8.33 -6.35
N GLN A 223 -4.06 -9.02 -7.50
CA GLN A 223 -3.46 -10.35 -7.66
C GLN A 223 -1.94 -10.32 -7.44
N VAL A 224 -1.24 -9.31 -7.97
CA VAL A 224 0.20 -9.12 -7.70
C VAL A 224 0.45 -8.96 -6.21
N ASP A 225 -0.32 -8.10 -5.54
CA ASP A 225 -0.22 -7.84 -4.10
C ASP A 225 -0.49 -9.08 -3.24
N GLN A 226 -1.37 -9.98 -3.68
CA GLN A 226 -1.71 -11.21 -2.97
C GLN A 226 -0.79 -12.40 -3.29
N THR A 227 -0.04 -12.35 -4.38
CA THR A 227 0.79 -13.49 -4.83
C THR A 227 2.25 -13.35 -4.41
N TYR A 228 2.78 -12.12 -4.45
CA TYR A 228 4.20 -11.87 -4.26
C TYR A 228 4.48 -11.22 -2.92
N ASN A 229 5.73 -11.39 -2.45
CA ASN A 229 6.21 -10.81 -1.18
C ASN A 229 5.27 -11.09 0.00
N GLN A 230 4.90 -12.36 0.19
CA GLN A 230 3.98 -12.79 1.25
C GLN A 230 4.70 -13.01 2.59
N ASN A 231 5.53 -12.04 3.01
CA ASN A 231 6.15 -12.11 4.33
C ASN A 231 5.09 -11.99 5.47
N PRO A 232 5.37 -12.55 6.66
CA PRO A 232 4.35 -12.64 7.72
C PRO A 232 4.00 -11.30 8.40
N TYR A 233 4.76 -10.23 8.14
CA TYR A 233 4.60 -8.93 8.82
C TYR A 233 3.86 -7.91 7.96
N GLN A 234 4.34 -7.66 6.77
CA GLN A 234 3.77 -6.70 5.80
C GLN A 234 3.83 -7.30 4.41
N PRO A 235 2.92 -8.23 4.08
CA PRO A 235 2.87 -8.82 2.75
C PRO A 235 2.35 -7.84 1.73
N GLY A 236 2.70 -8.10 0.48
CA GLY A 236 2.20 -7.35 -0.66
C GLY A 236 3.28 -6.59 -1.41
N VAL A 237 2.86 -5.85 -2.41
CA VAL A 237 3.72 -5.13 -3.36
C VAL A 237 3.13 -3.75 -3.60
N LYS A 238 3.80 -2.72 -3.11
CA LYS A 238 3.39 -1.32 -3.26
C LYS A 238 4.44 -0.52 -4.02
N THR A 239 4.01 0.38 -4.87
CA THR A 239 4.86 1.23 -5.69
C THR A 239 4.22 2.61 -5.89
N ALA A 240 5.03 3.65 -5.98
CA ALA A 240 4.61 5.02 -6.31
C ALA A 240 3.41 5.52 -5.47
N THR A 241 3.43 5.23 -4.18
CA THR A 241 2.27 5.40 -3.27
C THR A 241 2.08 6.82 -2.77
N LYS A 242 3.08 7.69 -2.90
CA LYS A 242 3.06 9.05 -2.35
C LYS A 242 2.42 10.08 -3.27
N VAL A 243 2.65 9.99 -4.57
CA VAL A 243 2.19 11.00 -5.54
C VAL A 243 1.36 10.39 -6.66
N ILE A 244 1.88 9.34 -7.33
CA ILE A 244 1.24 8.79 -8.54
C ILE A 244 -0.06 8.06 -8.20
N LYS A 245 -0.02 7.12 -7.26
CA LYS A 245 -1.24 6.40 -6.88
C LYS A 245 -2.34 7.34 -6.38
N PRO A 246 -2.10 8.30 -5.46
CA PRO A 246 -3.11 9.27 -5.05
C PRO A 246 -3.64 10.15 -6.18
N LEU A 247 -2.82 10.52 -7.15
CA LEU A 247 -3.25 11.26 -8.33
C LEU A 247 -4.25 10.45 -9.16
N ILE A 248 -3.93 9.20 -9.45
CA ILE A 248 -4.78 8.29 -10.22
C ILE A 248 -6.09 8.02 -9.46
N ASP A 249 -5.99 7.70 -8.18
CA ASP A 249 -7.13 7.36 -7.32
C ASP A 249 -8.14 8.51 -7.22
N GLN A 250 -7.67 9.71 -6.90
CA GLN A 250 -8.53 10.89 -6.80
C GLN A 250 -9.17 11.25 -8.13
N THR A 251 -8.43 11.12 -9.24
CA THR A 251 -8.96 11.37 -10.59
C THR A 251 -10.05 10.35 -10.94
N PHE A 252 -9.81 9.07 -10.70
CA PHE A 252 -10.76 7.98 -10.95
C PHE A 252 -12.05 8.15 -10.14
N THR A 253 -11.92 8.34 -8.82
CA THR A 253 -13.07 8.56 -7.94
C THR A 253 -13.89 9.75 -8.40
N THR A 254 -13.22 10.89 -8.64
CA THR A 254 -13.90 12.14 -9.04
C THR A 254 -14.68 11.99 -10.36
N VAL A 255 -14.07 11.39 -11.39
CA VAL A 255 -14.74 11.24 -12.68
C VAL A 255 -15.88 10.23 -12.64
N THR A 256 -15.72 9.16 -11.85
CA THR A 256 -16.76 8.13 -11.69
C THR A 256 -17.97 8.68 -10.92
N GLU A 257 -17.76 9.43 -9.84
CA GLU A 257 -18.83 10.07 -9.08
C GLU A 257 -19.58 11.12 -9.89
N ARG A 258 -18.88 11.92 -10.69
CA ARG A 258 -19.50 12.88 -11.60
C ARG A 258 -20.34 12.20 -12.67
N TYR A 259 -19.83 11.15 -13.28
CA TYR A 259 -20.55 10.36 -14.24
C TYR A 259 -21.81 9.74 -13.62
N ASN A 260 -21.71 9.16 -12.42
CA ASN A 260 -22.84 8.61 -11.68
C ASN A 260 -23.92 9.66 -11.42
N LYS A 261 -23.51 10.86 -10.97
CA LYS A 261 -24.42 11.97 -10.68
C LYS A 261 -25.15 12.44 -11.93
N GLU A 262 -24.44 12.57 -13.06
CA GLU A 262 -25.00 13.08 -14.32
C GLU A 262 -25.92 12.08 -14.99
N HIS A 263 -25.58 10.78 -14.95
CA HIS A 263 -26.30 9.72 -15.67
C HIS A 263 -27.21 8.86 -14.78
N GLY A 264 -27.30 9.14 -13.48
CA GLY A 264 -28.09 8.36 -12.53
C GLY A 264 -27.61 6.91 -12.38
N THR A 265 -26.30 6.65 -12.59
CA THR A 265 -25.68 5.33 -12.45
C THR A 265 -25.10 5.12 -11.04
N GLN A 266 -24.69 3.89 -10.74
CA GLN A 266 -24.06 3.51 -9.47
C GLN A 266 -22.76 2.72 -9.73
N LEU A 267 -21.90 3.24 -10.61
CA LEU A 267 -20.58 2.66 -10.85
C LEU A 267 -19.74 2.76 -9.57
N ASP A 268 -19.03 1.69 -9.26
CA ASP A 268 -18.15 1.63 -8.10
C ASP A 268 -16.94 2.54 -8.28
N ALA A 269 -16.82 3.57 -7.43
CA ALA A 269 -15.72 4.53 -7.44
C ALA A 269 -14.53 4.12 -6.54
N ALA A 270 -14.57 2.93 -5.94
CA ALA A 270 -13.47 2.41 -5.14
C ALA A 270 -12.21 2.21 -5.98
N THR A 271 -11.08 2.66 -5.44
CA THR A 271 -9.77 2.69 -6.12
C THR A 271 -8.99 1.40 -5.99
N ASP A 272 -9.29 0.60 -4.97
CA ASP A 272 -8.70 -0.71 -4.77
C ASP A 272 -9.74 -1.80 -5.04
N TYR A 273 -9.28 -2.90 -5.63
CA TYR A 273 -10.13 -4.08 -5.78
C TYR A 273 -10.29 -4.76 -4.41
N MET A 274 -11.52 -4.85 -3.95
CA MET A 274 -11.87 -5.48 -2.67
C MET A 274 -12.89 -6.59 -2.94
N PRO A 275 -12.44 -7.85 -3.04
CA PRO A 275 -13.33 -8.98 -3.29
C PRO A 275 -14.25 -9.28 -2.09
N HIS A 276 -13.84 -8.84 -0.90
CA HIS A 276 -14.58 -9.07 0.33
C HIS A 276 -15.07 -7.73 0.89
N LYS A 277 -16.18 -7.77 1.64
CA LYS A 277 -16.79 -6.56 2.21
C LYS A 277 -16.87 -6.67 3.72
N LEU A 278 -16.69 -5.53 4.38
CA LEU A 278 -17.09 -5.33 5.76
C LEU A 278 -18.40 -4.55 5.77
N VAL A 279 -19.40 -5.08 6.46
CA VAL A 279 -20.68 -4.44 6.64
C VAL A 279 -20.93 -4.32 8.14
N SER A 280 -21.16 -3.10 8.63
CA SER A 280 -21.43 -2.87 10.05
C SER A 280 -22.39 -1.70 10.24
N ASP A 281 -23.30 -1.84 11.19
CA ASP A 281 -24.12 -0.77 11.73
C ASP A 281 -23.52 -0.14 13.00
N VAL A 282 -22.40 -0.68 13.50
CA VAL A 282 -21.56 -0.04 14.51
C VAL A 282 -20.77 1.10 13.86
N GLU A 283 -21.01 2.34 14.30
CA GLU A 283 -20.49 3.56 13.66
C GLU A 283 -18.97 3.52 13.45
N GLN A 284 -18.20 3.18 14.49
CA GLN A 284 -16.74 3.14 14.46
C GLN A 284 -16.18 2.02 13.55
N LEU A 285 -17.00 1.04 13.15
CA LEU A 285 -16.59 -0.08 12.31
C LEU A 285 -17.03 0.02 10.85
N ARG A 286 -17.92 0.95 10.49
CA ARG A 286 -18.46 1.06 9.13
C ARG A 286 -17.39 1.16 8.04
N ASN A 287 -16.32 1.89 8.32
CA ASN A 287 -15.25 2.16 7.37
C ASN A 287 -13.92 1.51 7.80
N GLN A 288 -13.97 0.55 8.73
CA GLN A 288 -12.77 -0.13 9.18
C GLN A 288 -12.19 -0.97 8.04
N PRO A 289 -10.89 -0.83 7.71
CA PRO A 289 -10.30 -1.55 6.59
C PRO A 289 -10.29 -3.06 6.82
N LEU A 290 -10.60 -3.83 5.76
CA LEU A 290 -10.28 -5.25 5.69
C LEU A 290 -8.84 -5.42 5.20
N GLN A 291 -8.09 -6.27 5.87
CA GLN A 291 -6.81 -6.78 5.39
C GLN A 291 -7.05 -8.17 4.80
N ILE A 292 -6.72 -8.31 3.52
CA ILE A 292 -6.86 -9.57 2.79
C ILE A 292 -5.46 -10.15 2.62
N LYS A 293 -5.27 -11.37 3.05
CA LYS A 293 -4.05 -12.18 2.92
C LYS A 293 -4.39 -13.43 2.12
N THR A 294 -3.39 -14.17 1.66
CA THR A 294 -3.61 -15.37 0.81
C THR A 294 -4.72 -16.28 1.33
N ASN A 295 -4.69 -16.63 2.61
CA ASN A 295 -5.68 -17.51 3.23
C ASN A 295 -6.43 -16.86 4.42
N ARG A 296 -6.38 -15.56 4.59
CA ARG A 296 -6.97 -14.87 5.74
C ARG A 296 -7.66 -13.58 5.32
N VAL A 297 -8.77 -13.31 5.96
CA VAL A 297 -9.46 -12.03 5.92
C VAL A 297 -9.60 -11.54 7.34
N LEU A 298 -9.14 -10.33 7.63
CA LEU A 298 -9.22 -9.78 8.96
C LEU A 298 -9.65 -8.31 8.93
N VAL A 299 -10.44 -7.93 9.91
CA VAL A 299 -10.75 -6.53 10.19
C VAL A 299 -9.54 -5.89 10.87
N SER A 300 -9.06 -4.77 10.35
CA SER A 300 -7.95 -4.04 10.96
C SER A 300 -8.29 -3.67 12.41
N PRO A 301 -7.33 -3.79 13.36
CA PRO A 301 -7.55 -3.38 14.73
C PRO A 301 -7.99 -1.90 14.81
N ALA A 302 -8.92 -1.59 15.70
CA ALA A 302 -9.30 -0.22 15.98
C ALA A 302 -8.44 0.36 17.09
N ASN A 303 -8.05 1.63 16.94
CA ASN A 303 -7.21 2.35 17.92
C ASN A 303 -8.04 3.07 18.99
N GLU A 304 -9.36 2.88 18.97
CA GLU A 304 -10.30 3.52 19.89
C GLU A 304 -11.25 2.52 20.53
N VAL A 305 -11.91 2.93 21.58
CA VAL A 305 -12.99 2.18 22.19
C VAL A 305 -14.21 2.19 21.27
N ILE A 306 -14.70 1.00 20.95
CA ILE A 306 -15.89 0.82 20.12
C ILE A 306 -17.11 0.70 21.01
N LYS A 307 -18.13 1.50 20.76
CA LYS A 307 -19.45 1.44 21.39
C LYS A 307 -20.38 0.58 20.54
N TRP A 308 -20.49 -0.67 20.93
CA TRP A 308 -21.29 -1.65 20.21
C TRP A 308 -22.73 -1.68 20.74
N GLY A 309 -23.62 -0.99 20.08
CA GLY A 309 -25.04 -0.89 20.47
C GLY A 309 -25.75 -2.25 20.48
N ALA A 310 -26.80 -2.35 21.28
CA ALA A 310 -27.69 -3.51 21.31
C ALA A 310 -28.30 -3.73 19.90
N GLY A 311 -28.28 -4.96 19.41
CA GLY A 311 -28.77 -5.35 18.08
C GLY A 311 -27.79 -5.05 16.93
N CYS A 312 -26.72 -4.28 17.17
CA CYS A 312 -25.75 -3.96 16.12
C CYS A 312 -24.86 -5.14 15.73
N THR A 313 -24.41 -5.13 14.49
CA THR A 313 -23.72 -6.25 13.84
C THR A 313 -22.41 -5.82 13.17
N LEU A 314 -21.50 -6.78 13.04
CA LEU A 314 -20.31 -6.72 12.19
C LEU A 314 -20.31 -7.96 11.30
N THR A 315 -20.29 -7.78 9.98
CA THR A 315 -20.32 -8.87 9.02
C THR A 315 -19.13 -8.76 8.06
N ILE A 316 -18.38 -9.86 7.90
CA ILE A 316 -17.43 -10.05 6.80
C ILE A 316 -18.18 -10.85 5.72
N GLU A 317 -18.31 -10.27 4.53
CA GLU A 317 -18.86 -10.94 3.35
C GLU A 317 -17.73 -11.26 2.37
N LEU A 318 -17.61 -12.53 1.99
CA LEU A 318 -16.62 -13.00 1.03
C LEU A 318 -17.23 -12.94 -0.39
N ASP A 319 -16.39 -12.88 -1.43
CA ASP A 319 -16.82 -12.87 -2.84
C ASP A 319 -17.50 -14.17 -3.27
N GLN A 320 -17.08 -15.29 -2.69
CA GLN A 320 -17.70 -16.60 -2.83
C GLN A 320 -17.59 -17.39 -1.53
N ALA A 321 -18.19 -18.58 -1.47
CA ALA A 321 -18.01 -19.46 -0.34
C ALA A 321 -16.64 -20.17 -0.43
N TYR A 322 -15.91 -20.18 0.69
CA TYR A 322 -14.65 -20.89 0.86
C TYR A 322 -14.76 -21.88 2.02
N PRO A 323 -14.02 -23.02 1.99
CA PRO A 323 -13.89 -23.86 3.18
C PRO A 323 -13.25 -23.07 4.31
N GLY A 324 -13.95 -22.95 5.43
CA GLY A 324 -13.46 -22.22 6.62
C GLY A 324 -12.55 -23.10 7.47
N GLU A 325 -11.34 -22.64 7.77
CA GLU A 325 -10.46 -23.33 8.71
C GLU A 325 -10.70 -22.89 10.15
N ASN A 326 -10.45 -21.61 10.42
CA ASN A 326 -10.53 -21.06 11.78
C ASN A 326 -11.13 -19.65 11.81
N LEU A 327 -11.77 -19.34 12.93
CA LEU A 327 -12.16 -18.00 13.31
C LEU A 327 -11.42 -17.62 14.58
N ASP A 328 -10.87 -16.40 14.62
CA ASP A 328 -10.08 -15.87 15.73
C ASP A 328 -10.54 -14.43 16.04
N ILE A 329 -11.15 -14.23 17.21
CA ILE A 329 -11.77 -12.97 17.61
C ILE A 329 -11.23 -12.55 18.98
N ASP A 330 -10.86 -11.28 19.12
CA ASP A 330 -10.46 -10.65 20.37
C ASP A 330 -11.03 -9.23 20.44
N PHE A 331 -12.01 -9.04 21.29
CA PHE A 331 -12.62 -7.73 21.56
C PHE A 331 -12.06 -7.06 22.84
N GLY A 332 -10.97 -7.56 23.39
CA GLY A 332 -10.35 -6.99 24.58
C GLY A 332 -11.18 -7.15 25.88
N LYS A 333 -12.19 -8.01 25.85
CA LYS A 333 -13.19 -8.15 26.92
C LYS A 333 -13.46 -9.63 27.24
N PRO A 334 -13.54 -10.05 28.53
CA PRO A 334 -13.65 -11.46 28.89
C PRO A 334 -15.07 -12.02 28.88
N ASP A 335 -16.09 -11.20 28.77
CA ASP A 335 -17.52 -11.55 28.93
C ASP A 335 -18.32 -11.51 27.61
N VAL A 336 -17.67 -11.59 26.47
CA VAL A 336 -18.31 -11.48 25.15
C VAL A 336 -19.37 -12.56 24.92
N ALA A 337 -19.17 -13.76 25.48
CA ALA A 337 -20.13 -14.86 25.38
C ALA A 337 -21.49 -14.58 26.06
N ALA A 338 -21.54 -13.62 26.98
CA ALA A 338 -22.78 -13.27 27.65
C ALA A 338 -23.75 -12.41 26.82
N TRP A 339 -23.23 -11.68 25.85
CA TRP A 339 -23.98 -10.73 25.03
C TRP A 339 -23.79 -10.89 23.50
N GLY A 340 -22.74 -11.58 23.11
CA GLY A 340 -22.39 -11.76 21.70
C GLY A 340 -22.97 -13.02 21.07
N GLN A 341 -23.36 -12.95 19.81
CA GLN A 341 -23.74 -14.08 18.99
C GLN A 341 -22.90 -14.13 17.73
N LEU A 342 -22.39 -15.32 17.41
CA LEU A 342 -21.63 -15.60 16.22
C LEU A 342 -22.48 -16.43 15.24
N GLU A 343 -22.46 -16.03 13.97
CA GLU A 343 -23.19 -16.74 12.92
C GLU A 343 -22.30 -16.83 11.66
N ILE A 344 -22.47 -17.94 10.94
CA ILE A 344 -21.87 -18.15 9.62
C ILE A 344 -22.95 -18.39 8.58
N SER A 345 -22.65 -18.06 7.34
CA SER A 345 -23.52 -18.31 6.21
C SER A 345 -22.74 -18.90 5.05
N ALA A 346 -23.25 -19.94 4.42
CA ALA A 346 -22.66 -20.57 3.23
C ALA A 346 -23.06 -19.86 1.93
N ASP A 347 -24.15 -19.12 1.92
CA ASP A 347 -24.73 -18.47 0.73
C ASP A 347 -24.89 -16.94 0.87
N GLY A 348 -24.63 -16.39 2.07
CA GLY A 348 -24.85 -14.99 2.41
C GLY A 348 -26.29 -14.63 2.76
N LYS A 349 -27.21 -15.60 2.80
CA LYS A 349 -28.65 -15.40 3.05
C LYS A 349 -29.13 -16.14 4.28
N GLU A 350 -28.86 -17.44 4.35
CA GLU A 350 -29.22 -18.28 5.49
C GLU A 350 -28.11 -18.28 6.52
N TRP A 351 -28.46 -18.01 7.78
CA TRP A 351 -27.49 -17.84 8.88
C TRP A 351 -27.61 -18.99 9.85
N GLN A 352 -26.47 -19.61 10.14
CA GLN A 352 -26.35 -20.65 11.14
C GLN A 352 -25.62 -20.09 12.36
N LYS A 353 -26.27 -20.15 13.54
CA LYS A 353 -25.62 -19.83 14.80
C LYS A 353 -24.51 -20.81 15.09
N VAL A 354 -23.39 -20.29 15.58
CA VAL A 354 -22.23 -21.09 15.97
C VAL A 354 -21.92 -20.86 17.43
N ASP A 355 -21.94 -21.93 18.20
CA ASP A 355 -21.53 -21.88 19.60
C ASP A 355 -20.04 -21.71 19.71
N PHE A 356 -19.62 -20.82 20.61
CA PHE A 356 -18.21 -20.57 20.87
C PHE A 356 -17.90 -20.57 22.36
N LYS A 357 -16.65 -20.89 22.67
CA LYS A 357 -16.07 -20.71 24.01
C LYS A 357 -15.10 -19.57 23.98
N GLN A 358 -15.07 -18.79 25.03
CA GLN A 358 -14.13 -17.70 25.22
C GLN A 358 -13.10 -18.07 26.28
N GLU A 359 -11.83 -17.91 25.96
CA GLU A 359 -10.71 -18.04 26.89
C GLU A 359 -10.09 -16.65 27.11
N LYS A 360 -10.29 -16.09 28.31
CA LYS A 360 -9.96 -14.68 28.62
C LYS A 360 -10.68 -13.75 27.64
N ASN A 361 -9.91 -13.05 26.78
CA ASN A 361 -10.46 -12.11 25.78
C ASN A 361 -10.61 -12.73 24.39
N ARG A 362 -10.20 -13.99 24.20
CA ARG A 362 -10.07 -14.59 22.88
C ARG A 362 -11.10 -15.69 22.63
N ILE A 363 -11.68 -15.64 21.44
CA ILE A 363 -12.54 -16.68 20.89
C ILE A 363 -11.80 -17.31 19.72
N THR A 364 -11.53 -18.61 19.81
CA THR A 364 -10.95 -19.37 18.70
C THR A 364 -11.90 -20.51 18.38
N LEU A 365 -12.29 -20.61 17.09
CA LEU A 365 -13.22 -21.63 16.62
C LEU A 365 -12.66 -22.32 15.40
N ASN A 366 -12.61 -23.66 15.42
CA ASN A 366 -12.32 -24.45 14.23
C ASN A 366 -13.62 -24.65 13.43
N LEU A 367 -13.62 -24.20 12.20
CA LEU A 367 -14.77 -24.25 11.28
C LEU A 367 -14.91 -25.58 10.54
N LYS A 368 -13.95 -26.51 10.69
CA LYS A 368 -13.98 -27.88 10.16
C LYS A 368 -14.29 -27.95 8.66
N GLN A 369 -13.71 -27.04 7.88
CA GLN A 369 -13.92 -26.92 6.44
C GLN A 369 -15.37 -26.60 6.03
N THR A 370 -16.19 -26.09 6.95
CA THR A 370 -17.55 -25.64 6.64
C THR A 370 -17.49 -24.54 5.56
N PRO A 371 -18.31 -24.59 4.51
CA PRO A 371 -18.39 -23.52 3.53
C PRO A 371 -18.84 -22.20 4.18
N VAL A 372 -18.06 -21.15 4.00
CA VAL A 372 -18.32 -19.82 4.55
C VAL A 372 -18.33 -18.79 3.43
N LYS A 373 -19.48 -18.15 3.21
CA LYS A 373 -19.68 -16.99 2.36
C LYS A 373 -19.70 -15.70 3.20
N ALA A 374 -20.18 -15.79 4.44
CA ALA A 374 -20.20 -14.66 5.37
C ALA A 374 -20.07 -15.11 6.83
N VAL A 375 -19.49 -14.23 7.65
CA VAL A 375 -19.39 -14.37 9.10
C VAL A 375 -19.96 -13.12 9.74
N ARG A 376 -20.88 -13.26 10.71
CA ARG A 376 -21.53 -12.16 11.41
C ARG A 376 -21.35 -12.31 12.92
N PHE A 377 -21.01 -11.22 13.57
CA PHE A 377 -21.03 -11.09 15.01
C PHE A 377 -22.03 -10.00 15.42
N SER A 378 -22.91 -10.31 16.36
CA SER A 378 -24.00 -9.45 16.78
C SER A 378 -23.98 -9.24 18.29
N ASN A 379 -24.31 -8.04 18.75
CA ASN A 379 -24.66 -7.81 20.15
C ASN A 379 -26.13 -8.16 20.34
N VAL A 380 -26.43 -9.32 20.92
CA VAL A 380 -27.79 -9.79 21.22
C VAL A 380 -28.23 -9.46 22.62
N GLY A 381 -27.39 -8.76 23.39
CA GLY A 381 -27.72 -8.22 24.71
C GLY A 381 -28.62 -7.00 24.64
N ASN A 382 -29.13 -6.55 25.80
CA ASN A 382 -30.04 -5.41 25.92
C ASN A 382 -29.32 -4.08 26.15
N ALA A 383 -27.99 -4.07 26.21
CA ALA A 383 -27.17 -2.89 26.52
C ALA A 383 -26.03 -2.70 25.49
N GLU A 384 -25.62 -1.44 25.36
CA GLU A 384 -24.38 -1.10 24.63
C GLU A 384 -23.17 -1.73 25.35
N GLN A 385 -22.21 -2.20 24.56
CA GLN A 385 -20.97 -2.79 25.05
C GLN A 385 -19.78 -1.95 24.59
N GLU A 386 -18.89 -1.63 25.51
CA GLU A 386 -17.61 -1.03 25.18
C GLU A 386 -16.58 -2.14 24.93
N VAL A 387 -15.96 -2.16 23.75
CA VAL A 387 -14.99 -3.17 23.34
C VAL A 387 -13.77 -2.53 22.66
N TYR A 388 -12.67 -3.29 22.59
CA TYR A 388 -11.47 -2.96 21.82
C TYR A 388 -11.29 -3.99 20.72
N LEU A 389 -11.52 -3.64 19.46
CA LEU A 389 -11.29 -4.55 18.34
C LEU A 389 -9.79 -4.79 18.17
N ARG A 390 -9.28 -5.86 18.75
CA ARG A 390 -7.89 -6.31 18.63
C ARG A 390 -7.72 -7.29 17.48
N ARG A 391 -8.74 -8.12 17.26
CA ARG A 391 -8.74 -9.13 16.21
C ARG A 391 -10.16 -9.56 15.83
N PHE A 392 -10.42 -9.63 14.54
CA PHE A 392 -11.55 -10.34 13.97
C PHE A 392 -11.08 -10.93 12.64
N MET A 393 -10.70 -12.19 12.64
CA MET A 393 -10.00 -12.83 11.53
C MET A 393 -10.64 -14.17 11.20
N ILE A 394 -10.84 -14.40 9.91
CA ILE A 394 -11.19 -15.71 9.37
C ILE A 394 -10.01 -16.26 8.55
N THR A 395 -9.66 -17.52 8.79
CA THR A 395 -8.71 -18.30 7.98
C THR A 395 -9.49 -19.24 7.08
N LEU A 396 -9.14 -19.26 5.80
CA LEU A 396 -9.82 -19.98 4.74
C LEU A 396 -8.84 -20.95 4.06
N ASP A 397 -9.35 -22.06 3.56
CA ASP A 397 -8.64 -22.93 2.62
C ASP A 397 -8.98 -22.45 1.20
N LYS A 398 -8.00 -21.79 0.53
CA LYS A 398 -8.17 -21.14 -0.79
C LYS A 398 -7.36 -21.87 -1.85
#